data_c1566514433001d1e4cf796c3ca8a14d
#
_entry.id   c1566514433001d1e4cf796c3ca8a14d
#
_cell.length_a   1.000
_cell.length_b   1.000
_cell.length_c   1.000
_cell.angle_alpha   90.00
_cell.angle_beta   90.00
_cell.angle_gamma   90.00
#
_symmetry.space_group_name_H-M   'P 1'
#
loop_
_entity.id
_entity.type
_entity.pdbx_description
1 polymer ?
#
loop_
_entity_poly.entity_id
_entity_poly.type
_entity_poly.pdbx_seq_one_letter_code
_entity_poly.pdbx_strand_id
1 'polypeptide(L)'
;MHPTASPLARRWFLQQCGVGLGSAALAALLADESRGATDPLAPKEPHFKPKAKRVVFLFQAGAPSHLELFDHKPTLAAMDGKLPPAKLLEGYRAAFINPNSKCLGPRFKFAKHGQSGLELSELLPHTAKIADDLCVVKGMVTDAFNHAPAQVLMNTGNMQFGRPSFGSWALYGLGQESRDLPGFVVFSTGAKGPSGGNSCWGSGFLPTVYTGVQFRGGAEPVLYLGNPAGVDPALQRDSFDAVTALNKLRLKEVGDPEIATRINSYEMAARMQTAAPDVMDISRESKETLALYGAEPGKASYANSCLLARRLLEKGVRFVQIYHEAWDQHGNLKNDLKKNCKNTDQASAALVTDLKRRGMLDDTLVIWGGEFGRTPMVQGGGDDG
;
A
#
# COMPACT_ATOMS: atom_id res chain seq x y z
N MET A 1 -23.00 -47.12 -13.98
CA MET A 1 -23.35 -45.71 -14.05
C MET A 1 -23.32 -45.17 -12.66
N HIS A 2 -22.26 -44.47 -12.29
CA HIS A 2 -22.19 -43.78 -11.01
C HIS A 2 -22.90 -42.39 -11.14
N PRO A 3 -23.80 -42.01 -10.24
CA PRO A 3 -24.35 -40.69 -10.25
C PRO A 3 -23.25 -39.69 -9.84
N THR A 4 -22.94 -38.77 -10.74
CA THR A 4 -22.09 -37.62 -10.44
C THR A 4 -22.76 -36.81 -9.32
N ALA A 5 -22.13 -36.75 -8.17
CA ALA A 5 -22.55 -35.88 -7.07
C ALA A 5 -22.53 -34.43 -7.55
N SER A 6 -23.71 -33.82 -7.66
CA SER A 6 -23.86 -32.39 -7.87
C SER A 6 -23.14 -31.64 -6.75
N PRO A 7 -22.34 -30.63 -7.03
CA PRO A 7 -21.72 -29.84 -5.96
C PRO A 7 -22.83 -29.20 -5.14
N LEU A 8 -22.97 -29.62 -3.88
CA LEU A 8 -23.86 -29.02 -2.91
C LEU A 8 -23.61 -27.52 -2.86
N ALA A 9 -24.55 -26.75 -3.37
CA ALA A 9 -24.43 -25.30 -3.32
C ALA A 9 -24.27 -24.90 -1.84
N ARG A 10 -23.32 -24.00 -1.52
CA ARG A 10 -23.10 -23.47 -0.16
C ARG A 10 -24.42 -23.03 0.51
N ARG A 11 -25.34 -22.53 -0.29
CA ARG A 11 -26.69 -22.13 0.13
C ARG A 11 -27.53 -23.29 0.67
N TRP A 12 -27.46 -24.49 0.06
CA TRP A 12 -28.15 -25.68 0.51
C TRP A 12 -27.58 -26.20 1.82
N PHE A 13 -26.25 -26.23 1.95
CA PHE A 13 -25.55 -26.61 3.19
C PHE A 13 -25.96 -25.72 4.37
N LEU A 14 -25.97 -24.40 4.18
CA LEU A 14 -26.33 -23.43 5.21
C LEU A 14 -27.84 -23.50 5.60
N GLN A 15 -28.72 -23.82 4.65
CA GLN A 15 -30.15 -24.02 4.92
C GLN A 15 -30.43 -25.30 5.72
N GLN A 16 -29.61 -26.36 5.53
CA GLN A 16 -29.79 -27.62 6.25
C GLN A 16 -29.15 -27.64 7.65
N CYS A 17 -28.22 -26.74 7.93
CA CYS A 17 -27.51 -26.70 9.20
C CYS A 17 -28.33 -26.14 10.39
N GLY A 18 -29.60 -25.74 10.20
CA GLY A 18 -30.54 -25.39 11.29
C GLY A 18 -30.09 -24.26 12.23
N VAL A 19 -29.19 -23.37 11.77
CA VAL A 19 -28.56 -22.36 12.61
C VAL A 19 -29.39 -21.08 12.61
N GLY A 20 -30.20 -20.89 13.62
CA GLY A 20 -31.15 -19.80 13.81
C GLY A 20 -30.71 -18.38 13.43
N LEU A 21 -30.28 -17.53 14.36
CA LEU A 21 -29.93 -16.12 14.11
C LEU A 21 -28.81 -15.91 13.08
N GLY A 22 -27.86 -16.84 12.96
CA GLY A 22 -26.80 -16.79 11.96
C GLY A 22 -27.31 -16.94 10.52
N SER A 23 -28.34 -17.77 10.29
CA SER A 23 -28.96 -17.92 8.97
C SER A 23 -29.82 -16.70 8.59
N ALA A 24 -30.48 -16.05 9.56
CA ALA A 24 -31.22 -14.83 9.34
C ALA A 24 -30.29 -13.64 9.03
N ALA A 25 -29.17 -13.51 9.75
CA ALA A 25 -28.15 -12.49 9.46
C ALA A 25 -27.49 -12.73 8.10
N LEU A 26 -27.17 -13.99 7.78
CA LEU A 26 -26.62 -14.34 6.46
C LEU A 26 -27.66 -14.14 5.34
N ALA A 27 -28.91 -14.46 5.58
CA ALA A 27 -30.00 -14.22 4.62
C ALA A 27 -30.24 -12.71 4.40
N ALA A 28 -30.10 -11.88 5.44
CA ALA A 28 -30.16 -10.43 5.32
C ALA A 28 -28.98 -9.88 4.50
N LEU A 29 -27.76 -10.37 4.75
CA LEU A 29 -26.57 -10.02 3.97
C LEU A 29 -26.68 -10.47 2.50
N LEU A 30 -27.19 -11.69 2.27
CA LEU A 30 -27.40 -12.22 0.91
C LEU A 30 -28.59 -11.55 0.19
N ALA A 31 -29.61 -11.08 0.92
CA ALA A 31 -30.74 -10.33 0.35
C ALA A 31 -30.33 -8.91 -0.07
N ASP A 32 -29.40 -8.29 0.62
CA ASP A 32 -28.79 -7.02 0.22
C ASP A 32 -27.93 -7.19 -1.05
N GLU A 33 -27.24 -8.33 -1.19
CA GLU A 33 -26.52 -8.70 -2.42
C GLU A 33 -27.45 -9.05 -3.59
N SER A 34 -28.68 -9.53 -3.32
CA SER A 34 -29.66 -9.92 -4.36
C SER A 34 -30.50 -8.75 -4.89
N ARG A 35 -30.39 -7.56 -4.32
CA ARG A 35 -31.02 -6.34 -4.83
C ARG A 35 -30.29 -5.81 -6.05
N GLY A 36 -30.42 -6.54 -7.17
CA GLY A 36 -29.91 -6.15 -8.49
C GLY A 36 -28.40 -6.02 -8.54
N ALA A 37 -27.75 -6.52 -9.56
CA ALA A 37 -26.31 -6.44 -9.77
C ALA A 37 -25.84 -4.98 -9.86
N THR A 38 -25.78 -4.29 -8.70
CA THR A 38 -25.13 -3.00 -8.57
C THR A 38 -23.64 -3.25 -8.69
N ASP A 39 -22.97 -2.44 -9.48
CA ASP A 39 -21.50 -2.47 -9.58
C ASP A 39 -20.90 -2.46 -8.14
N PRO A 40 -20.17 -3.51 -7.72
CA PRO A 40 -19.64 -3.60 -6.36
C PRO A 40 -18.65 -2.48 -6.03
N LEU A 41 -18.09 -1.83 -7.06
CA LEU A 41 -17.18 -0.70 -6.97
C LEU A 41 -17.89 0.66 -7.07
N ALA A 42 -19.22 0.71 -7.26
CA ALA A 42 -19.94 1.98 -7.26
C ALA A 42 -19.66 2.77 -5.97
N PRO A 43 -19.57 4.12 -6.04
CA PRO A 43 -19.44 4.96 -4.87
C PRO A 43 -20.51 4.67 -3.83
N LYS A 44 -20.12 4.58 -2.56
CA LYS A 44 -21.01 4.31 -1.43
C LYS A 44 -20.97 5.47 -0.46
N GLU A 45 -22.10 5.76 0.15
CA GLU A 45 -22.19 6.78 1.19
C GLU A 45 -21.45 6.31 2.45
N PRO A 46 -20.53 7.12 2.98
CA PRO A 46 -19.83 6.78 4.21
C PRO A 46 -20.76 6.90 5.43
N HIS A 47 -20.54 6.08 6.46
CA HIS A 47 -21.31 6.12 7.71
C HIS A 47 -21.12 7.44 8.48
N PHE A 48 -19.99 8.13 8.28
CA PHE A 48 -19.66 9.40 8.89
C PHE A 48 -19.11 10.35 7.82
N LYS A 49 -19.28 11.65 8.01
CA LYS A 49 -18.72 12.66 7.10
C LYS A 49 -17.19 12.50 7.01
N PRO A 50 -16.63 12.08 5.87
CA PRO A 50 -15.20 11.87 5.75
C PRO A 50 -14.45 13.20 5.69
N LYS A 51 -13.25 13.24 6.27
CA LYS A 51 -12.29 14.32 6.02
C LYS A 51 -11.43 13.96 4.81
N ALA A 52 -10.86 12.76 4.79
CA ALA A 52 -10.07 12.26 3.66
C ALA A 52 -10.94 11.47 2.68
N LYS A 53 -10.81 11.77 1.40
CA LYS A 53 -11.42 11.04 0.28
C LYS A 53 -10.43 10.10 -0.38
N ARG A 54 -9.13 10.41 -0.26
CA ARG A 54 -8.02 9.71 -0.92
C ARG A 54 -6.93 9.37 0.06
N VAL A 55 -6.19 8.31 -0.22
CA VAL A 55 -5.06 7.87 0.60
C VAL A 55 -3.85 7.61 -0.29
N VAL A 56 -2.69 8.11 0.12
CA VAL A 56 -1.39 7.66 -0.39
C VAL A 56 -0.61 7.04 0.75
N PHE A 57 -0.25 5.77 0.64
CA PHE A 57 0.55 5.10 1.63
C PHE A 57 1.98 4.86 1.10
N LEU A 58 2.93 5.62 1.59
CA LEU A 58 4.36 5.52 1.32
C LEU A 58 4.97 4.49 2.28
N PHE A 59 4.91 3.22 1.90
CA PHE A 59 5.34 2.11 2.74
C PHE A 59 6.83 1.82 2.54
N GLN A 60 7.61 2.01 3.59
CA GLN A 60 9.06 1.82 3.61
C GLN A 60 9.38 0.41 4.13
N ALA A 61 9.42 -0.57 3.24
CA ALA A 61 9.58 -1.98 3.60
C ALA A 61 10.99 -2.30 4.09
N GLY A 62 11.07 -2.90 5.27
CA GLY A 62 12.30 -3.21 5.97
C GLY A 62 12.50 -2.38 7.25
N ALA A 63 11.52 -1.55 7.62
CA ALA A 63 11.51 -0.79 8.87
C ALA A 63 12.64 0.25 8.98
N PRO A 64 12.46 1.45 8.40
CA PRO A 64 13.40 2.56 8.56
C PRO A 64 13.74 2.81 10.01
N SER A 65 15.02 3.10 10.30
CA SER A 65 15.44 3.42 11.67
C SER A 65 14.79 4.73 12.11
N HIS A 66 13.77 4.63 12.96
CA HIS A 66 13.13 5.80 13.58
C HIS A 66 14.11 6.58 14.45
N LEU A 67 15.10 5.89 15.06
CA LEU A 67 16.13 6.48 15.90
C LEU A 67 17.12 7.37 15.12
N GLU A 68 17.25 7.13 13.83
CA GLU A 68 18.12 7.92 12.94
C GLU A 68 17.34 8.98 12.14
N LEU A 69 16.00 8.94 12.11
CA LEU A 69 15.19 9.80 11.23
C LEU A 69 14.25 10.74 11.96
N PHE A 70 13.46 10.25 12.94
CA PHE A 70 12.31 10.98 13.48
C PHE A 70 12.29 11.06 15.01
N ASP A 71 13.01 10.19 15.71
CA ASP A 71 12.90 10.03 17.16
C ASP A 71 14.24 10.18 17.85
N HIS A 72 14.71 11.42 17.93
CA HIS A 72 15.96 11.76 18.60
C HIS A 72 15.96 11.33 20.06
N LYS A 73 16.97 10.57 20.47
CA LYS A 73 17.15 10.03 21.83
C LYS A 73 18.48 10.50 22.41
N PRO A 74 18.55 11.64 23.12
CA PRO A 74 19.78 12.14 23.73
C PRO A 74 20.41 11.14 24.72
N THR A 75 19.57 10.39 25.47
CA THR A 75 20.04 9.33 26.36
C THR A 75 20.75 8.21 25.59
N LEU A 76 20.21 7.83 24.43
CA LEU A 76 20.87 6.81 23.60
C LEU A 76 22.22 7.31 23.05
N ALA A 77 22.30 8.58 22.67
CA ALA A 77 23.56 9.20 22.27
C ALA A 77 24.62 9.14 23.39
N ALA A 78 24.22 9.40 24.65
CA ALA A 78 25.09 9.30 25.82
C ALA A 78 25.49 7.86 26.16
N MET A 79 24.76 6.88 25.67
CA MET A 79 24.99 5.45 25.87
C MET A 79 25.72 4.77 24.69
N ASP A 80 26.10 5.52 23.67
CA ASP A 80 26.78 4.95 22.51
C ASP A 80 28.04 4.15 22.92
N GLY A 81 28.16 2.94 22.38
CA GLY A 81 29.26 2.01 22.71
C GLY A 81 29.20 1.36 24.09
N LYS A 82 28.20 1.65 24.93
CA LYS A 82 28.01 1.04 26.26
C LYS A 82 26.99 -0.11 26.18
N LEU A 83 27.04 -1.03 27.14
CA LEU A 83 25.97 -2.04 27.28
C LEU A 83 24.68 -1.38 27.74
N PRO A 84 23.53 -1.83 27.23
CA PRO A 84 22.23 -1.38 27.73
C PRO A 84 22.04 -1.76 29.19
N PRO A 85 21.27 -0.98 29.98
CA PRO A 85 20.94 -1.36 31.36
C PRO A 85 20.28 -2.73 31.41
N ALA A 86 20.75 -3.61 32.33
CA ALA A 86 20.24 -4.98 32.44
C ALA A 86 18.69 -5.04 32.61
N LYS A 87 18.13 -4.07 33.32
CA LYS A 87 16.67 -3.94 33.53
C LYS A 87 15.87 -3.79 32.22
N LEU A 88 16.46 -3.20 31.18
CA LEU A 88 15.80 -3.04 29.87
C LEU A 88 15.81 -4.35 29.06
N LEU A 89 16.70 -5.27 29.39
CA LEU A 89 16.81 -6.58 28.75
C LEU A 89 16.09 -7.68 29.54
N GLU A 90 15.61 -7.38 30.75
CA GLU A 90 14.92 -8.35 31.59
C GLU A 90 13.61 -8.78 30.95
N GLY A 91 13.46 -10.09 30.75
CA GLY A 91 12.29 -10.67 30.07
C GLY A 91 12.25 -10.51 28.55
N TYR A 92 13.20 -9.74 27.97
CA TYR A 92 13.26 -9.55 26.54
C TYR A 92 13.90 -10.78 25.86
N ARG A 93 13.12 -11.50 25.08
CA ARG A 93 13.58 -12.66 24.30
C ARG A 93 13.36 -12.38 22.82
N ALA A 94 14.41 -11.99 22.13
CA ALA A 94 14.39 -11.96 20.66
C ALA A 94 15.53 -12.83 20.16
N ALA A 95 15.22 -13.72 19.22
CA ALA A 95 16.17 -14.70 18.67
C ALA A 95 17.41 -14.09 18.02
N PHE A 96 17.34 -12.80 17.68
CA PHE A 96 18.39 -12.08 16.93
C PHE A 96 19.11 -11.02 17.76
N ILE A 97 18.78 -10.84 19.04
CA ILE A 97 19.44 -9.85 19.89
C ILE A 97 20.45 -10.56 20.78
N ASN A 98 21.72 -10.22 20.56
CA ASN A 98 22.78 -10.62 21.46
C ASN A 98 22.73 -9.71 22.72
N PRO A 99 22.56 -10.27 23.93
CA PRO A 99 22.51 -9.47 25.17
C PRO A 99 23.81 -8.69 25.44
N ASN A 100 24.92 -9.06 24.81
CA ASN A 100 26.17 -8.35 24.89
C ASN A 100 26.38 -7.27 23.82
N SER A 101 25.34 -7.04 22.96
CA SER A 101 25.39 -5.95 21.98
C SER A 101 25.40 -4.60 22.68
N LYS A 102 26.29 -3.72 22.23
CA LYS A 102 26.38 -2.35 22.74
C LYS A 102 25.27 -1.48 22.16
N CYS A 103 24.87 -0.45 22.86
CA CYS A 103 23.97 0.57 22.34
C CYS A 103 24.61 1.26 21.13
N LEU A 104 23.79 1.55 20.13
CA LEU A 104 24.13 2.35 18.96
C LEU A 104 23.45 3.71 19.09
N GLY A 105 24.24 4.74 19.42
CA GLY A 105 23.74 6.12 19.41
C GLY A 105 23.49 6.63 18.00
N PRO A 106 22.72 7.72 17.83
CA PRO A 106 22.44 8.28 16.52
C PRO A 106 23.71 8.64 15.75
N ARG A 107 23.77 8.22 14.49
CA ARG A 107 24.91 8.47 13.58
C ARG A 107 24.74 9.76 12.80
N PHE A 108 23.57 10.40 12.88
CA PHE A 108 23.23 11.63 12.17
C PHE A 108 22.75 12.71 13.15
N LYS A 109 22.90 13.96 12.73
CA LYS A 109 22.49 15.12 13.52
C LYS A 109 20.99 15.35 13.37
N PHE A 110 20.39 15.84 14.44
CA PHE A 110 19.01 16.27 14.49
C PHE A 110 18.92 17.80 14.69
N ALA A 111 17.91 18.40 14.08
CA ALA A 111 17.57 19.80 14.28
C ALA A 111 16.06 19.98 14.35
N LYS A 112 15.63 21.06 14.99
CA LYS A 112 14.22 21.47 15.01
C LYS A 112 13.87 22.22 13.75
N HIS A 113 12.71 21.92 13.17
CA HIS A 113 12.22 22.50 11.92
C HIS A 113 10.78 22.98 12.06
N GLY A 114 10.42 23.97 11.23
CA GLY A 114 9.10 24.58 11.22
C GLY A 114 8.76 25.34 12.50
N GLN A 115 7.54 25.85 12.57
CA GLN A 115 6.99 26.49 13.75
C GLN A 115 6.61 25.45 14.83
N SER A 116 6.29 24.23 14.40
CA SER A 116 6.02 23.09 15.28
C SER A 116 7.24 22.65 16.09
N GLY A 117 8.46 23.02 15.67
CA GLY A 117 9.70 22.60 16.32
C GLY A 117 9.95 21.09 16.19
N LEU A 118 9.42 20.43 15.15
CA LEU A 118 9.60 19.00 14.91
C LEU A 118 11.08 18.68 14.71
N GLU A 119 11.60 17.75 15.53
CA GLU A 119 12.98 17.28 15.40
C GLU A 119 13.09 16.25 14.27
N LEU A 120 13.94 16.54 13.29
CA LEU A 120 14.20 15.67 12.14
C LEU A 120 15.70 15.53 11.92
N SER A 121 16.07 14.37 11.35
CA SER A 121 17.46 14.09 10.97
C SER A 121 17.91 14.95 9.78
N GLU A 122 19.22 15.25 9.73
CA GLU A 122 19.87 15.88 8.59
C GLU A 122 19.71 15.09 7.26
N LEU A 123 19.30 13.82 7.34
CA LEU A 123 19.03 12.97 6.18
C LEU A 123 17.71 13.32 5.46
N LEU A 124 16.86 14.15 6.06
CA LEU A 124 15.54 14.49 5.58
C LEU A 124 15.40 15.99 5.25
N PRO A 125 16.29 16.58 4.42
CA PRO A 125 16.29 18.03 4.18
C PRO A 125 15.07 18.54 3.43
N HIS A 126 14.37 17.69 2.66
CA HIS A 126 13.13 18.07 1.97
C HIS A 126 11.92 17.90 2.88
N THR A 127 11.82 16.82 3.63
CA THR A 127 10.80 16.61 4.67
C THR A 127 10.84 17.71 5.72
N ALA A 128 12.02 18.19 6.09
CA ALA A 128 12.19 19.32 7.01
C ALA A 128 11.50 20.60 6.56
N LYS A 129 11.33 20.82 5.25
CA LYS A 129 10.65 22.00 4.68
C LYS A 129 9.12 21.95 4.84
N ILE A 130 8.57 20.79 5.10
CA ILE A 130 7.14 20.55 5.30
C ILE A 130 6.83 20.13 6.75
N ALA A 131 7.73 20.41 7.71
CA ALA A 131 7.61 19.97 9.09
C ALA A 131 6.28 20.37 9.76
N ASP A 132 5.72 21.53 9.41
CA ASP A 132 4.46 22.02 9.95
C ASP A 132 3.22 21.33 9.35
N ASP A 133 3.37 20.60 8.27
CA ASP A 133 2.31 19.79 7.64
C ASP A 133 2.33 18.33 8.15
N LEU A 134 3.26 17.97 9.06
CA LEU A 134 3.48 16.60 9.51
C LEU A 134 2.94 16.34 10.90
N CYS A 135 2.40 15.14 11.10
CA CYS A 135 2.12 14.56 12.40
C CYS A 135 2.96 13.29 12.56
N VAL A 136 3.95 13.30 13.45
CA VAL A 136 4.81 12.14 13.73
C VAL A 136 4.31 11.40 14.96
N VAL A 137 3.84 10.15 14.75
CA VAL A 137 3.31 9.29 15.81
C VAL A 137 4.42 8.40 16.34
N LYS A 138 5.09 8.80 17.44
CA LYS A 138 6.25 8.11 18.02
C LYS A 138 5.89 6.94 18.95
N GLY A 139 4.63 6.84 19.36
CA GLY A 139 4.16 5.85 20.34
C GLY A 139 3.63 4.55 19.74
N MET A 140 3.82 4.30 18.45
CA MET A 140 3.38 3.05 17.81
C MET A 140 4.20 1.87 18.30
N VAL A 141 3.52 0.76 18.62
CA VAL A 141 4.13 -0.51 19.06
C VAL A 141 3.53 -1.68 18.30
N THR A 142 4.28 -2.77 18.20
CA THR A 142 3.81 -4.02 17.59
C THR A 142 4.50 -5.22 18.25
N ASP A 143 3.79 -6.35 18.33
CA ASP A 143 4.36 -7.63 18.75
C ASP A 143 5.04 -8.38 17.60
N ALA A 144 4.87 -7.93 16.37
CA ALA A 144 5.50 -8.53 15.22
C ALA A 144 6.98 -8.13 15.14
N PHE A 145 7.87 -9.13 15.07
CA PHE A 145 9.33 -8.95 15.04
C PHE A 145 9.98 -9.47 13.75
N ASN A 146 9.21 -10.00 12.82
CA ASN A 146 9.67 -10.47 11.52
C ASN A 146 8.95 -9.71 10.41
N HIS A 147 9.69 -9.34 9.33
CA HIS A 147 9.20 -8.44 8.30
C HIS A 147 7.92 -8.91 7.61
N ALA A 148 7.85 -10.16 7.13
CA ALA A 148 6.69 -10.62 6.40
C ALA A 148 5.37 -10.55 7.21
N PRO A 149 5.26 -11.15 8.43
CA PRO A 149 4.06 -11.02 9.24
C PRO A 149 3.79 -9.60 9.71
N ALA A 150 4.83 -8.78 9.97
CA ALA A 150 4.67 -7.38 10.35
C ALA A 150 4.14 -6.52 9.21
N GLN A 151 4.62 -6.73 7.99
CA GLN A 151 4.10 -6.06 6.80
C GLN A 151 2.64 -6.44 6.53
N VAL A 152 2.30 -7.72 6.68
CA VAL A 152 0.92 -8.18 6.58
C VAL A 152 0.06 -7.54 7.67
N LEU A 153 0.52 -7.51 8.94
CA LEU A 153 -0.18 -6.85 10.04
C LEU A 153 -0.44 -5.37 9.74
N MET A 154 0.57 -4.63 9.30
CA MET A 154 0.45 -3.19 9.04
C MET A 154 -0.53 -2.90 7.90
N ASN A 155 -0.66 -3.80 6.93
CA ASN A 155 -1.54 -3.63 5.79
C ASN A 155 -2.94 -4.21 5.98
N THR A 156 -3.13 -5.20 6.89
CA THR A 156 -4.39 -5.95 7.01
C THR A 156 -4.98 -5.96 8.41
N GLY A 157 -4.24 -5.45 9.41
CA GLY A 157 -4.62 -5.52 10.82
C GLY A 157 -4.43 -6.90 11.46
N ASN A 158 -3.79 -7.86 10.79
CA ASN A 158 -3.52 -9.20 11.34
C ASN A 158 -2.24 -9.79 10.74
N MET A 159 -1.44 -10.51 11.54
CA MET A 159 -0.22 -11.18 11.08
C MET A 159 -0.47 -12.40 10.17
N GLN A 160 -1.68 -12.94 10.20
CA GLN A 160 -2.06 -14.10 9.38
C GLN A 160 -2.53 -13.66 7.99
N PHE A 161 -2.15 -14.41 6.98
CA PHE A 161 -2.61 -14.23 5.61
C PHE A 161 -4.13 -14.45 5.47
N GLY A 162 -4.70 -13.93 4.37
CA GLY A 162 -6.12 -14.13 4.03
C GLY A 162 -7.05 -13.03 4.56
N ARG A 163 -6.53 -11.97 5.18
CA ARG A 163 -7.29 -10.78 5.55
C ARG A 163 -7.22 -9.72 4.46
N PRO A 164 -8.30 -8.93 4.26
CA PRO A 164 -8.27 -7.83 3.31
C PRO A 164 -7.29 -6.74 3.72
N SER A 165 -6.60 -6.18 2.74
CA SER A 165 -5.71 -5.04 2.96
C SER A 165 -6.48 -3.74 3.19
N PHE A 166 -5.78 -2.72 3.71
CA PHE A 166 -6.36 -1.40 3.97
C PHE A 166 -7.03 -0.81 2.72
N GLY A 167 -6.36 -0.85 1.56
CA GLY A 167 -6.94 -0.39 0.31
C GLY A 167 -8.16 -1.21 -0.13
N SER A 168 -8.15 -2.53 0.09
CA SER A 168 -9.31 -3.40 -0.19
C SER A 168 -10.51 -3.06 0.70
N TRP A 169 -10.29 -2.80 1.99
CA TRP A 169 -11.34 -2.34 2.90
C TRP A 169 -11.89 -0.96 2.50
N ALA A 170 -11.01 -0.05 2.08
CA ALA A 170 -11.44 1.28 1.61
C ALA A 170 -12.35 1.18 0.38
N LEU A 171 -12.01 0.33 -0.59
CA LEU A 171 -12.86 0.10 -1.76
C LEU A 171 -14.16 -0.64 -1.42
N TYR A 172 -14.10 -1.64 -0.55
CA TYR A 172 -15.30 -2.36 -0.10
C TYR A 172 -16.29 -1.43 0.58
N GLY A 173 -15.81 -0.57 1.49
CA GLY A 173 -16.65 0.34 2.27
C GLY A 173 -17.13 1.56 1.49
N LEU A 174 -16.33 2.11 0.58
CA LEU A 174 -16.57 3.42 -0.03
C LEU A 174 -16.72 3.37 -1.56
N GLY A 175 -16.39 2.25 -2.19
CA GLY A 175 -16.35 2.14 -3.65
C GLY A 175 -15.22 2.97 -4.26
N GLN A 176 -15.28 3.18 -5.56
CA GLN A 176 -14.31 3.99 -6.32
C GLN A 176 -14.99 5.18 -7.01
N GLU A 177 -14.25 6.25 -7.24
CA GLU A 177 -14.73 7.44 -7.97
C GLU A 177 -14.32 7.38 -9.45
N SER A 178 -13.15 6.79 -9.75
CA SER A 178 -12.70 6.60 -11.13
C SER A 178 -13.49 5.48 -11.80
N ARG A 179 -13.92 5.73 -13.05
CA ARG A 179 -14.59 4.70 -13.90
C ARG A 179 -13.61 3.93 -14.77
N ASP A 180 -12.46 4.56 -15.09
CA ASP A 180 -11.53 4.06 -16.11
C ASP A 180 -10.21 3.56 -15.54
N LEU A 181 -9.99 3.74 -14.23
CA LEU A 181 -8.81 3.30 -13.51
C LEU A 181 -9.21 2.52 -12.26
N PRO A 182 -8.39 1.58 -11.79
CA PRO A 182 -8.63 0.88 -10.53
C PRO A 182 -8.70 1.86 -9.36
N GLY A 183 -9.62 1.64 -8.43
CA GLY A 183 -9.72 2.47 -7.22
C GLY A 183 -8.58 2.26 -6.23
N PHE A 184 -7.82 1.16 -6.35
CA PHE A 184 -6.64 0.86 -5.55
C PHE A 184 -5.47 0.46 -6.45
N VAL A 185 -4.42 1.29 -6.47
CA VAL A 185 -3.21 1.09 -7.27
C VAL A 185 -2.00 0.90 -6.36
N VAL A 186 -1.13 -0.02 -6.73
CA VAL A 186 0.10 -0.35 -5.98
C VAL A 186 1.32 -0.19 -6.88
N PHE A 187 2.34 0.50 -6.37
CA PHE A 187 3.67 0.56 -6.95
C PHE A 187 4.67 -0.16 -6.04
N SER A 188 5.64 -0.81 -6.64
CA SER A 188 6.79 -1.37 -5.92
C SER A 188 8.07 -0.85 -6.55
N THR A 189 8.94 -0.28 -5.74
CA THR A 189 10.25 0.24 -6.15
C THR A 189 11.34 -0.52 -5.42
N GLY A 190 12.30 -1.02 -6.19
CA GLY A 190 13.31 -1.96 -5.75
C GLY A 190 13.20 -3.30 -6.49
N ALA A 191 14.07 -4.26 -6.17
CA ALA A 191 14.19 -5.51 -6.93
C ALA A 191 13.27 -6.64 -6.44
N LYS A 192 12.88 -6.64 -5.16
CA LYS A 192 12.20 -7.77 -4.51
C LYS A 192 10.75 -7.48 -4.09
N GLY A 193 10.41 -6.21 -3.86
CA GLY A 193 9.14 -5.84 -3.25
C GLY A 193 9.04 -6.19 -1.75
N PRO A 194 7.87 -5.97 -1.11
CA PRO A 194 7.68 -6.26 0.29
C PRO A 194 7.69 -7.78 0.57
N SER A 195 8.26 -8.19 1.70
CA SER A 195 8.36 -9.61 2.11
C SER A 195 6.98 -10.27 2.33
N GLY A 196 5.93 -9.50 2.64
CA GLY A 196 4.55 -9.98 2.74
C GLY A 196 3.90 -10.27 1.38
N GLY A 197 4.56 -9.88 0.27
CA GLY A 197 4.10 -10.12 -1.09
C GLY A 197 2.70 -9.55 -1.37
N ASN A 198 1.98 -10.21 -2.26
CA ASN A 198 0.62 -9.81 -2.69
C ASN A 198 -0.40 -9.75 -1.54
N SER A 199 -0.13 -10.39 -0.40
CA SER A 199 -1.02 -10.31 0.78
C SER A 199 -1.11 -8.90 1.35
N CYS A 200 -0.10 -8.05 1.08
CA CYS A 200 -0.09 -6.66 1.54
C CYS A 200 -1.10 -5.77 0.80
N TRP A 201 -1.62 -6.19 -0.38
CA TRP A 201 -2.64 -5.46 -1.14
C TRP A 201 -3.77 -6.34 -1.66
N GLY A 202 -3.85 -7.57 -1.19
CA GLY A 202 -4.88 -8.52 -1.56
C GLY A 202 -6.23 -8.23 -0.92
N SER A 203 -7.30 -8.73 -1.55
CA SER A 203 -8.66 -8.64 -1.04
C SER A 203 -8.95 -9.61 0.11
N GLY A 204 -8.05 -10.58 0.38
CA GLY A 204 -8.26 -11.58 1.42
C GLY A 204 -9.55 -12.38 1.19
N PHE A 205 -10.45 -12.37 2.18
CA PHE A 205 -11.76 -13.04 2.08
C PHE A 205 -12.84 -12.21 1.36
N LEU A 206 -12.54 -10.95 1.00
CA LEU A 206 -13.45 -10.15 0.15
C LEU A 206 -13.34 -10.60 -1.32
N PRO A 207 -14.34 -10.31 -2.16
CA PRO A 207 -14.25 -10.52 -3.61
C PRO A 207 -12.99 -9.92 -4.23
N THR A 208 -12.44 -10.58 -5.23
CA THR A 208 -11.15 -10.21 -5.84
C THR A 208 -11.18 -8.86 -6.56
N VAL A 209 -12.35 -8.32 -6.86
CA VAL A 209 -12.53 -6.97 -7.43
C VAL A 209 -11.94 -5.85 -6.56
N TYR A 210 -11.80 -6.09 -5.25
CA TYR A 210 -11.23 -5.12 -4.30
C TYR A 210 -9.70 -5.22 -4.14
N THR A 211 -9.05 -6.16 -4.85
CA THR A 211 -7.59 -6.32 -4.81
C THR A 211 -6.89 -5.11 -5.43
N GLY A 212 -5.80 -4.67 -4.82
CA GLY A 212 -4.94 -3.64 -5.39
C GLY A 212 -4.30 -4.08 -6.71
N VAL A 213 -4.35 -3.21 -7.71
CA VAL A 213 -3.76 -3.47 -9.03
C VAL A 213 -2.34 -2.93 -9.06
N GLN A 214 -1.39 -3.83 -9.30
CA GLN A 214 0.02 -3.45 -9.35
C GLN A 214 0.36 -2.77 -10.67
N PHE A 215 0.83 -1.53 -10.56
CA PHE A 215 1.41 -0.76 -11.66
C PHE A 215 2.94 -0.79 -11.53
N ARG A 216 3.62 -0.66 -12.66
CA ARG A 216 5.08 -0.62 -12.74
C ARG A 216 5.56 0.79 -13.06
N GLY A 217 6.69 1.17 -12.51
CA GLY A 217 7.42 2.33 -13.02
C GLY A 217 8.09 1.97 -14.35
N GLY A 218 8.13 2.92 -15.29
CA GLY A 218 8.79 2.73 -16.58
C GLY A 218 7.83 2.74 -17.77
N ALA A 219 8.32 2.25 -18.93
CA ALA A 219 7.61 2.35 -20.21
C ALA A 219 6.34 1.51 -20.30
N GLU A 220 6.26 0.40 -19.56
CA GLU A 220 5.09 -0.48 -19.51
C GLU A 220 4.50 -0.51 -18.10
N PRO A 221 3.64 0.45 -17.78
CA PRO A 221 3.11 0.61 -16.43
C PRO A 221 2.18 -0.52 -15.98
N VAL A 222 1.49 -1.15 -16.91
CA VAL A 222 0.63 -2.31 -16.69
C VAL A 222 1.00 -3.36 -17.70
N LEU A 223 1.27 -4.59 -17.23
CA LEU A 223 1.60 -5.70 -18.13
C LEU A 223 0.40 -6.03 -19.02
N TYR A 224 0.72 -6.36 -20.27
CA TYR A 224 -0.28 -6.81 -21.24
C TYR A 224 -1.44 -5.81 -21.46
N LEU A 225 -1.18 -4.52 -21.24
CA LEU A 225 -2.17 -3.48 -21.49
C LEU A 225 -2.45 -3.32 -22.98
N GLY A 226 -1.43 -3.46 -23.82
CA GLY A 226 -1.59 -3.41 -25.29
C GLY A 226 -2.16 -4.71 -25.85
N ASN A 227 -2.80 -4.59 -27.02
CA ASN A 227 -3.30 -5.75 -27.73
C ASN A 227 -2.15 -6.64 -28.23
N PRO A 228 -2.30 -7.97 -28.24
CA PRO A 228 -1.37 -8.85 -28.90
C PRO A 228 -1.25 -8.54 -30.41
N ALA A 229 -0.13 -8.92 -31.00
CA ALA A 229 0.05 -8.78 -32.45
C ALA A 229 -1.07 -9.50 -33.22
N GLY A 230 -1.67 -8.80 -34.18
CA GLY A 230 -2.77 -9.34 -34.98
C GLY A 230 -4.17 -9.15 -34.37
N VAL A 231 -4.27 -8.57 -33.18
CA VAL A 231 -5.56 -8.23 -32.55
C VAL A 231 -5.76 -6.73 -32.64
N ASP A 232 -6.66 -6.29 -33.49
CA ASP A 232 -7.06 -4.88 -33.54
C ASP A 232 -8.09 -4.56 -32.41
N PRO A 233 -8.38 -3.27 -32.16
CA PRO A 233 -9.32 -2.88 -31.10
C PRO A 233 -10.73 -3.41 -31.29
N ALA A 234 -11.21 -3.63 -32.54
CA ALA A 234 -12.53 -4.14 -32.81
C ALA A 234 -12.62 -5.64 -32.45
N LEU A 235 -11.67 -6.43 -32.93
CA LEU A 235 -11.59 -7.88 -32.62
C LEU A 235 -11.45 -8.10 -31.10
N GLN A 236 -10.66 -7.26 -30.43
CA GLN A 236 -10.55 -7.33 -28.98
C GLN A 236 -11.89 -7.03 -28.29
N ARG A 237 -12.60 -5.99 -28.72
CA ARG A 237 -13.92 -5.63 -28.17
C ARG A 237 -14.91 -6.77 -28.33
N ASP A 238 -15.01 -7.33 -29.53
CA ASP A 238 -15.87 -8.48 -29.83
C ASP A 238 -15.54 -9.68 -28.93
N SER A 239 -14.24 -9.92 -28.70
CA SER A 239 -13.76 -10.99 -27.82
C SER A 239 -14.19 -10.75 -26.35
N PHE A 240 -14.07 -9.53 -25.83
CA PHE A 240 -14.54 -9.18 -24.47
C PHE A 240 -16.06 -9.29 -24.36
N ASP A 241 -16.81 -8.84 -25.36
CA ASP A 241 -18.26 -8.92 -25.37
C ASP A 241 -18.75 -10.38 -25.40
N ALA A 242 -18.09 -11.25 -26.17
CA ALA A 242 -18.37 -12.69 -26.19
C ALA A 242 -18.10 -13.36 -24.85
N VAL A 243 -16.91 -13.10 -24.24
CA VAL A 243 -16.55 -13.64 -22.92
C VAL A 243 -17.50 -13.12 -21.83
N THR A 244 -17.88 -11.85 -21.90
CA THR A 244 -18.85 -11.24 -20.97
C THR A 244 -20.23 -11.88 -21.10
N ALA A 245 -20.71 -12.14 -22.33
CA ALA A 245 -21.97 -12.82 -22.57
C ALA A 245 -21.98 -14.24 -21.99
N LEU A 246 -20.90 -15.00 -22.21
CA LEU A 246 -20.75 -16.35 -21.66
C LEU A 246 -20.70 -16.34 -20.12
N ASN A 247 -19.98 -15.40 -19.52
CA ASN A 247 -19.93 -15.27 -18.06
C ASN A 247 -21.28 -14.85 -17.48
N LYS A 248 -22.07 -14.00 -18.15
CA LYS A 248 -23.45 -13.64 -17.73
C LYS A 248 -24.39 -14.85 -17.75
N LEU A 249 -24.29 -15.72 -18.76
CA LEU A 249 -25.05 -16.96 -18.78
C LEU A 249 -24.67 -17.85 -17.60
N ARG A 250 -23.36 -18.05 -17.37
CA ARG A 250 -22.87 -18.85 -16.25
C ARG A 250 -23.25 -18.26 -14.88
N LEU A 251 -23.23 -16.93 -14.73
CA LEU A 251 -23.68 -16.26 -13.51
C LEU A 251 -25.16 -16.56 -13.21
N LYS A 252 -26.01 -16.56 -14.26
CA LYS A 252 -27.42 -16.89 -14.12
C LYS A 252 -27.66 -18.36 -13.70
N GLU A 253 -26.81 -19.28 -14.16
CA GLU A 253 -26.92 -20.71 -13.83
C GLU A 253 -26.35 -21.03 -12.44
N VAL A 254 -25.20 -20.50 -12.11
CA VAL A 254 -24.41 -20.88 -10.90
C VAL A 254 -24.66 -19.92 -9.74
N GLY A 255 -24.90 -18.62 -10.01
CA GLY A 255 -25.13 -17.58 -8.99
C GLY A 255 -23.89 -17.24 -8.16
N ASP A 256 -22.67 -17.57 -8.63
CA ASP A 256 -21.43 -17.26 -7.93
C ASP A 256 -21.02 -15.79 -8.14
N PRO A 257 -20.92 -14.96 -7.09
CA PRO A 257 -20.58 -13.54 -7.21
C PRO A 257 -19.18 -13.30 -7.81
N GLU A 258 -18.24 -14.26 -7.73
CA GLU A 258 -16.93 -14.16 -8.38
C GLU A 258 -17.02 -14.11 -9.91
N ILE A 259 -18.10 -14.62 -10.52
CA ILE A 259 -18.33 -14.50 -11.96
C ILE A 259 -18.62 -13.03 -12.31
N ALA A 260 -19.42 -12.33 -11.50
CA ALA A 260 -19.67 -10.88 -11.68
C ALA A 260 -18.38 -10.08 -11.50
N THR A 261 -17.56 -10.41 -10.49
CA THR A 261 -16.22 -9.82 -10.28
C THR A 261 -15.34 -9.98 -11.52
N ARG A 262 -15.34 -11.15 -12.15
CA ARG A 262 -14.56 -11.41 -13.37
C ARG A 262 -15.02 -10.56 -14.55
N ILE A 263 -16.34 -10.41 -14.74
CA ILE A 263 -16.92 -9.54 -15.77
C ILE A 263 -16.40 -8.10 -15.55
N ASN A 264 -16.52 -7.57 -14.33
CA ASN A 264 -16.08 -6.21 -13.99
C ASN A 264 -14.56 -6.03 -14.20
N SER A 265 -13.75 -7.07 -13.92
CA SER A 265 -12.31 -7.04 -14.14
C SER A 265 -11.94 -6.93 -15.62
N TYR A 266 -12.63 -7.65 -16.51
CA TYR A 266 -12.43 -7.53 -17.97
C TYR A 266 -12.83 -6.16 -18.50
N GLU A 267 -13.97 -5.63 -18.05
CA GLU A 267 -14.42 -4.30 -18.42
C GLU A 267 -13.45 -3.21 -17.94
N MET A 268 -12.93 -3.33 -16.70
CA MET A 268 -11.91 -2.44 -16.18
C MET A 268 -10.64 -2.52 -17.02
N ALA A 269 -10.14 -3.72 -17.35
CA ALA A 269 -8.96 -3.89 -18.17
C ALA A 269 -9.11 -3.21 -19.53
N ALA A 270 -10.27 -3.34 -20.18
CA ALA A 270 -10.56 -2.69 -21.45
C ALA A 270 -10.54 -1.15 -21.34
N ARG A 271 -11.14 -0.57 -20.28
CA ARG A 271 -11.11 0.89 -20.05
C ARG A 271 -9.69 1.39 -19.74
N MET A 272 -8.93 0.63 -18.97
CA MET A 272 -7.55 0.96 -18.63
C MET A 272 -6.63 1.08 -19.84
N GLN A 273 -6.87 0.34 -20.92
CA GLN A 273 -6.06 0.41 -22.13
C GLN A 273 -5.99 1.83 -22.72
N THR A 274 -7.06 2.59 -22.56
CA THR A 274 -7.11 4.00 -23.05
C THR A 274 -6.67 4.97 -21.95
N ALA A 275 -7.09 4.77 -20.71
CA ALA A 275 -6.89 5.73 -19.64
C ALA A 275 -5.49 5.66 -18.99
N ALA A 276 -4.94 4.45 -18.82
CA ALA A 276 -3.66 4.29 -18.11
C ALA A 276 -2.47 4.92 -18.85
N PRO A 277 -2.30 4.78 -20.19
CA PRO A 277 -1.18 5.40 -20.89
C PRO A 277 -1.10 6.92 -20.70
N ASP A 278 -2.23 7.62 -20.74
CA ASP A 278 -2.28 9.08 -20.55
C ASP A 278 -1.85 9.49 -19.14
N VAL A 279 -2.32 8.79 -18.12
CA VAL A 279 -1.95 9.08 -16.71
C VAL A 279 -0.50 8.75 -16.44
N MET A 280 0.02 7.68 -17.03
CA MET A 280 1.39 7.19 -16.79
C MET A 280 2.46 7.95 -17.54
N ASP A 281 2.08 8.72 -18.57
CA ASP A 281 3.02 9.56 -19.32
C ASP A 281 3.33 10.87 -18.56
N ILE A 282 4.37 10.81 -17.71
CA ILE A 282 4.85 11.99 -16.97
C ILE A 282 5.69 12.96 -17.81
N SER A 283 5.98 12.65 -19.08
CA SER A 283 6.72 13.57 -19.97
C SER A 283 5.96 14.86 -20.26
N ARG A 284 4.65 14.84 -20.05
CA ARG A 284 3.75 16.01 -20.18
C ARG A 284 3.73 16.93 -18.97
N GLU A 285 4.40 16.56 -17.88
CA GLU A 285 4.52 17.43 -16.71
C GLU A 285 5.49 18.58 -16.97
N SER A 286 5.28 19.69 -16.27
CA SER A 286 6.19 20.82 -16.39
C SER A 286 7.58 20.47 -15.84
N LYS A 287 8.60 21.16 -16.36
CA LYS A 287 9.97 20.99 -15.87
C LYS A 287 10.09 21.27 -14.38
N GLU A 288 9.33 22.23 -13.87
CA GLU A 288 9.26 22.60 -12.46
C GLU A 288 8.67 21.45 -11.62
N THR A 289 7.60 20.81 -12.11
CA THR A 289 7.00 19.64 -11.44
C THR A 289 7.96 18.47 -11.43
N LEU A 290 8.59 18.14 -12.57
CA LEU A 290 9.58 17.07 -12.65
C LEU A 290 10.76 17.32 -11.70
N ALA A 291 11.28 18.55 -11.66
CA ALA A 291 12.36 18.95 -10.78
C ALA A 291 11.95 18.91 -9.29
N LEU A 292 10.72 19.31 -8.96
CA LEU A 292 10.17 19.26 -7.59
C LEU A 292 10.24 17.83 -7.03
N TYR A 293 9.78 16.84 -7.80
CA TYR A 293 9.80 15.44 -7.41
C TYR A 293 11.19 14.77 -7.58
N GLY A 294 12.07 15.33 -8.38
CA GLY A 294 13.26 14.64 -8.87
C GLY A 294 12.88 13.48 -9.82
N ALA A 295 11.79 13.65 -10.57
CA ALA A 295 11.24 12.64 -11.47
C ALA A 295 11.87 12.74 -12.86
N GLU A 296 12.11 11.59 -13.48
CA GLU A 296 12.69 11.48 -14.83
C GLU A 296 11.80 10.60 -15.72
N PRO A 297 11.19 11.17 -16.79
CA PRO A 297 10.37 10.38 -17.69
C PRO A 297 11.09 9.14 -18.26
N GLY A 298 10.38 8.03 -18.34
CA GLY A 298 10.91 6.76 -18.86
C GLY A 298 11.73 5.93 -17.87
N LYS A 299 12.05 6.45 -16.67
CA LYS A 299 12.77 5.70 -15.63
C LYS A 299 11.81 5.14 -14.57
N ALA A 300 12.09 3.94 -14.10
CA ALA A 300 11.43 3.41 -12.91
C ALA A 300 12.13 3.96 -11.66
N SER A 301 11.41 4.74 -10.83
CA SER A 301 11.94 5.31 -9.60
C SER A 301 10.85 5.56 -8.57
N TYR A 302 11.24 5.71 -7.31
CA TYR A 302 10.35 6.15 -6.24
C TYR A 302 9.76 7.54 -6.55
N ALA A 303 10.57 8.44 -7.07
CA ALA A 303 10.17 9.79 -7.44
C ALA A 303 9.05 9.77 -8.51
N ASN A 304 9.23 8.95 -9.55
CA ASN A 304 8.19 8.78 -10.57
C ASN A 304 6.92 8.18 -9.98
N SER A 305 7.03 7.20 -9.07
CA SER A 305 5.86 6.61 -8.42
C SER A 305 5.09 7.62 -7.56
N CYS A 306 5.77 8.52 -6.85
CA CYS A 306 5.13 9.61 -6.10
C CYS A 306 4.41 10.60 -7.03
N LEU A 307 5.02 10.98 -8.15
CA LEU A 307 4.39 11.85 -9.14
C LEU A 307 3.18 11.17 -9.79
N LEU A 308 3.29 9.89 -10.13
CA LEU A 308 2.20 9.09 -10.66
C LEU A 308 1.06 8.93 -9.65
N ALA A 309 1.37 8.78 -8.36
CA ALA A 309 0.35 8.75 -7.31
C ALA A 309 -0.50 10.03 -7.33
N ARG A 310 0.12 11.23 -7.39
CA ARG A 310 -0.62 12.50 -7.51
C ARG A 310 -1.53 12.50 -8.73
N ARG A 311 -1.01 12.08 -9.91
CA ARG A 311 -1.79 12.03 -11.15
C ARG A 311 -2.98 11.06 -11.06
N LEU A 312 -2.78 9.90 -10.44
CA LEU A 312 -3.84 8.92 -10.19
C LEU A 312 -4.93 9.48 -9.28
N LEU A 313 -4.54 10.20 -8.19
CA LEU A 313 -5.50 10.87 -7.31
C LEU A 313 -6.34 11.91 -8.05
N GLU A 314 -5.74 12.69 -8.96
CA GLU A 314 -6.46 13.65 -9.82
C GLU A 314 -7.50 12.97 -10.74
N LYS A 315 -7.29 11.70 -11.09
CA LYS A 315 -8.21 10.89 -11.89
C LYS A 315 -9.21 10.07 -11.04
N GLY A 316 -9.30 10.36 -9.74
CA GLY A 316 -10.26 9.71 -8.84
C GLY A 316 -9.85 8.35 -8.31
N VAL A 317 -8.58 7.96 -8.42
CA VAL A 317 -8.07 6.77 -7.72
C VAL A 317 -8.11 7.06 -6.22
N ARG A 318 -8.77 6.18 -5.45
CA ARG A 318 -9.01 6.40 -4.02
C ARG A 318 -7.81 6.04 -3.15
N PHE A 319 -7.11 4.98 -3.47
CA PHE A 319 -6.00 4.46 -2.69
C PHE A 319 -4.78 4.19 -3.57
N VAL A 320 -3.66 4.81 -3.26
CA VAL A 320 -2.39 4.54 -3.91
C VAL A 320 -1.39 4.10 -2.87
N GLN A 321 -0.74 2.98 -3.08
CA GLN A 321 0.29 2.47 -2.18
C GLN A 321 1.61 2.33 -2.92
N ILE A 322 2.69 2.87 -2.33
CA ILE A 322 4.03 2.82 -2.89
C ILE A 322 4.94 2.09 -1.91
N TYR A 323 5.42 0.92 -2.30
CA TYR A 323 6.44 0.20 -1.55
C TYR A 323 7.83 0.63 -2.02
N HIS A 324 8.66 1.04 -1.07
CA HIS A 324 10.10 1.21 -1.24
C HIS A 324 10.83 0.26 -0.30
N GLU A 325 11.68 -0.60 -0.85
CA GLU A 325 12.39 -1.64 -0.09
C GLU A 325 13.78 -1.20 0.36
N ALA A 326 14.52 -2.14 0.96
CA ALA A 326 15.91 -1.99 1.39
C ALA A 326 16.11 -1.12 2.65
N TRP A 327 15.09 -1.06 3.54
CA TRP A 327 15.23 -0.37 4.82
C TRP A 327 15.67 -1.28 5.97
N ASP A 328 15.85 -2.57 5.69
CA ASP A 328 16.33 -3.56 6.66
C ASP A 328 17.87 -3.59 6.71
N GLN A 329 18.47 -2.57 7.29
CA GLN A 329 19.89 -2.53 7.50
C GLN A 329 20.30 -3.41 8.69
N HIS A 330 21.27 -4.30 8.47
CA HIS A 330 21.90 -5.17 9.46
C HIS A 330 23.42 -4.98 9.49
N GLY A 331 23.91 -3.97 8.82
CA GLY A 331 25.31 -3.54 8.70
C GLY A 331 25.36 -2.39 7.72
N ASN A 332 26.45 -1.62 7.72
CA ASN A 332 26.63 -0.45 6.84
C ASN A 332 25.47 0.57 6.91
N LEU A 333 24.81 0.67 8.09
CA LEU A 333 23.64 1.51 8.32
C LEU A 333 23.82 2.92 7.79
N LYS A 334 24.97 3.52 8.07
CA LYS A 334 25.27 4.91 7.72
C LYS A 334 25.19 5.20 6.22
N ASN A 335 25.72 4.32 5.38
CA ASN A 335 25.71 4.53 3.93
C ASN A 335 24.38 4.13 3.30
N ASP A 336 23.80 3.00 3.73
CA ASP A 336 22.57 2.48 3.16
C ASP A 336 21.38 3.36 3.53
N LEU A 337 21.35 3.89 4.76
CA LEU A 337 20.31 4.83 5.18
C LEU A 337 20.39 6.15 4.40
N LYS A 338 21.60 6.70 4.19
CA LYS A 338 21.82 7.88 3.33
C LYS A 338 21.29 7.65 1.93
N LYS A 339 21.58 6.48 1.35
CA LYS A 339 21.12 6.12 0.01
C LYS A 339 19.58 6.07 -0.07
N ASN A 340 18.94 5.44 0.91
CA ASN A 340 17.49 5.31 0.95
C ASN A 340 16.81 6.68 1.17
N CYS A 341 17.31 7.49 2.08
CA CYS A 341 16.81 8.85 2.29
C CYS A 341 16.98 9.70 1.02
N LYS A 342 18.13 9.64 0.34
CA LYS A 342 18.35 10.35 -0.92
C LYS A 342 17.34 9.96 -2.00
N ASN A 343 16.93 8.70 -2.03
CA ASN A 343 15.99 8.19 -3.02
C ASN A 343 14.54 8.59 -2.72
N THR A 344 14.19 8.85 -1.44
CA THR A 344 12.78 8.95 -1.02
C THR A 344 12.39 10.30 -0.44
N ASP A 345 13.30 11.02 0.22
CA ASP A 345 12.98 12.26 0.94
C ASP A 345 12.38 13.35 0.05
N GLN A 346 13.07 13.67 -1.07
CA GLN A 346 12.62 14.71 -1.98
C GLN A 346 11.22 14.42 -2.52
N ALA A 347 10.99 13.22 -3.02
CA ALA A 347 9.73 12.87 -3.67
C ALA A 347 8.57 12.76 -2.67
N SER A 348 8.81 12.30 -1.45
CA SER A 348 7.82 12.27 -0.37
C SER A 348 7.38 13.68 0.01
N ALA A 349 8.32 14.60 0.21
CA ALA A 349 8.04 16.00 0.51
C ALA A 349 7.37 16.73 -0.67
N ALA A 350 7.80 16.42 -1.90
CA ALA A 350 7.22 16.97 -3.12
C ALA A 350 5.75 16.59 -3.26
N LEU A 351 5.39 15.34 -2.97
CA LEU A 351 4.01 14.88 -3.01
C LEU A 351 3.10 15.72 -2.11
N VAL A 352 3.50 15.91 -0.85
CA VAL A 352 2.74 16.73 0.11
C VAL A 352 2.64 18.19 -0.37
N THR A 353 3.77 18.74 -0.82
CA THR A 353 3.85 20.12 -1.33
C THR A 353 2.95 20.33 -2.56
N ASP A 354 2.97 19.40 -3.52
CA ASP A 354 2.17 19.49 -4.75
C ASP A 354 0.68 19.29 -4.48
N LEU A 355 0.31 18.36 -3.62
CA LEU A 355 -1.07 18.19 -3.16
C LEU A 355 -1.59 19.45 -2.47
N LYS A 356 -0.77 20.09 -1.63
CA LYS A 356 -1.12 21.35 -0.96
C LYS A 356 -1.33 22.48 -1.96
N ARG A 357 -0.42 22.66 -2.92
CA ARG A 357 -0.52 23.67 -3.98
C ARG A 357 -1.76 23.51 -4.87
N ARG A 358 -2.21 22.27 -5.04
CA ARG A 358 -3.41 21.92 -5.84
C ARG A 358 -4.71 21.93 -5.04
N GLY A 359 -4.66 22.26 -3.75
CA GLY A 359 -5.84 22.22 -2.86
C GLY A 359 -6.37 20.82 -2.62
N MET A 360 -5.55 19.79 -2.79
CA MET A 360 -5.92 18.39 -2.62
C MET A 360 -5.48 17.81 -1.27
N LEU A 361 -4.59 18.48 -0.55
CA LEU A 361 -4.04 17.95 0.71
C LEU A 361 -5.11 17.83 1.81
N ASP A 362 -6.07 18.75 1.85
CA ASP A 362 -7.12 18.79 2.88
C ASP A 362 -8.04 17.55 2.84
N ASP A 363 -8.15 16.89 1.69
CA ASP A 363 -8.96 15.69 1.51
C ASP A 363 -8.13 14.45 1.08
N THR A 364 -6.80 14.51 1.23
CA THR A 364 -5.88 13.40 0.96
C THR A 364 -5.05 13.08 2.20
N LEU A 365 -5.16 11.84 2.68
CA LEU A 365 -4.30 11.33 3.74
C LEU A 365 -3.02 10.75 3.14
N VAL A 366 -1.87 11.36 3.45
CA VAL A 366 -0.56 10.82 3.10
C VAL A 366 0.06 10.15 4.32
N ILE A 367 0.32 8.86 4.24
CA ILE A 367 0.91 8.05 5.32
C ILE A 367 2.33 7.68 4.90
N TRP A 368 3.30 7.90 5.76
CA TRP A 368 4.67 7.41 5.61
C TRP A 368 5.04 6.55 6.80
N GLY A 369 5.57 5.36 6.58
CA GLY A 369 5.97 4.47 7.65
C GLY A 369 6.42 3.11 7.16
N GLY A 370 6.89 2.28 8.08
CA GLY A 370 7.24 0.88 7.87
C GLY A 370 6.49 -0.02 8.83
N GLU A 371 6.90 -1.27 8.89
CA GLU A 371 6.20 -2.32 9.64
C GLU A 371 6.49 -2.36 11.15
N PHE A 372 7.67 -1.88 11.59
CA PHE A 372 8.04 -1.77 13.01
C PHE A 372 9.23 -0.81 13.19
N GLY A 373 9.68 -0.60 14.44
CA GLY A 373 10.88 0.15 14.77
C GLY A 373 12.15 -0.69 14.70
N ARG A 374 13.30 -0.05 14.95
CA ARG A 374 14.63 -0.70 14.99
C ARG A 374 15.18 -0.72 16.40
N THR A 375 16.00 -1.71 16.71
CA THR A 375 16.65 -1.82 18.02
C THR A 375 17.76 -0.79 18.19
N PRO A 376 17.94 -0.23 19.40
CA PRO A 376 18.98 0.75 19.66
C PRO A 376 20.35 0.10 19.95
N MET A 377 20.70 -0.98 19.23
CA MET A 377 21.89 -1.78 19.50
C MET A 377 22.60 -2.16 18.21
N VAL A 378 23.93 -2.29 18.30
CA VAL A 378 24.76 -2.78 17.20
C VAL A 378 24.47 -4.26 16.94
N GLN A 379 24.31 -4.61 15.69
CA GLN A 379 24.23 -6.01 15.25
C GLN A 379 25.58 -6.39 14.60
N GLY A 380 26.24 -7.42 15.13
CA GLY A 380 27.56 -7.85 14.65
C GLY A 380 28.72 -7.18 15.36
N GLY A 381 29.93 -7.30 14.82
CA GLY A 381 31.19 -6.82 15.45
C GLY A 381 31.66 -5.44 15.00
N GLY A 382 30.85 -4.68 14.25
CA GLY A 382 31.22 -3.38 13.71
C GLY A 382 30.61 -2.20 14.48
N ASP A 383 31.19 -1.01 14.32
CA ASP A 383 30.69 0.23 14.92
C ASP A 383 29.48 0.83 14.16
N ASP A 384 28.93 0.16 13.17
CA ASP A 384 28.02 0.75 12.16
C ASP A 384 26.76 -0.09 11.92
N GLY A 385 26.19 -0.63 12.99
CA GLY A 385 24.84 -1.22 13.02
C GLY A 385 24.72 -2.63 12.47
#